data_48771b37c3182b2aed7933d3f45feed0
#
_entry.id   48771b37c3182b2aed7933d3f45feed0
#
_cell.length_a   1.000
_cell.length_b   1.000
_cell.length_c   1.000
_cell.angle_alpha   90.00
_cell.angle_beta   90.00
_cell.angle_gamma   90.00
#
_symmetry.space_group_name_H-M   'P 1'
#
loop_
_entity.id
_entity.type
_entity.pdbx_description
1 polymer ?
#
loop_
_entity_poly.entity_id
_entity_poly.type
_entity_poly.pdbx_seq_one_letter_code
_entity_poly.pdbx_strand_id
1 'polypeptide(L)'
;MYNYEVWQWVLYFFIYCFIGWIWETAYVSLKSGHFENRGFMNGPFLPIYGSGAIIMLFVSLPVKNSVILVFIFGSIAATLLELFTGMAMESLFHVRYWDYSYRKIQYKGHICLVSSIAWGFFSCLLVYFIHKPIEGLV
;
A
#
# COMPACT_ATOMS: atom_id res chain seq x y z
N MET A 1 13.99 14.90 10.95
CA MET A 1 13.38 13.60 11.25
C MET A 1 11.89 13.76 11.56
N TYR A 2 11.08 12.84 11.09
CA TYR A 2 9.63 12.94 11.24
C TYR A 2 9.21 12.18 12.49
N ASN A 3 8.96 12.94 13.57
CA ASN A 3 8.55 12.38 14.85
C ASN A 3 7.05 12.60 15.04
N TYR A 4 6.25 11.75 14.41
CA TYR A 4 4.81 11.81 14.60
C TYR A 4 4.45 11.13 15.91
N GLU A 5 3.44 11.67 16.58
CA GLU A 5 2.85 11.02 17.73
C GLU A 5 1.96 9.86 17.29
N VAL A 6 1.65 8.96 18.23
CA VAL A 6 0.85 7.76 17.91
C VAL A 6 -0.50 8.13 17.27
N TRP A 7 -1.17 9.16 17.80
CA TRP A 7 -2.46 9.57 17.26
C TRP A 7 -2.35 10.08 15.82
N GLN A 8 -1.22 10.68 15.46
CA GLN A 8 -0.98 11.13 14.09
C GLN A 8 -0.81 9.93 13.15
N TRP A 9 -0.06 8.92 13.57
CA TRP A 9 0.09 7.69 12.80
C TRP A 9 -1.26 6.98 12.60
N VAL A 10 -2.11 6.95 13.61
CA VAL A 10 -3.44 6.37 13.52
C VAL A 10 -4.30 7.13 12.51
N LEU A 11 -4.27 8.47 12.54
CA LEU A 11 -4.98 9.27 11.57
C LEU A 11 -4.48 9.03 10.14
N TYR A 12 -3.17 8.99 9.95
CA TYR A 12 -2.60 8.68 8.63
C TYR A 12 -3.07 7.31 8.15
N PHE A 13 -3.08 6.33 9.02
CA PHE A 13 -3.56 5.00 8.66
C PHE A 13 -4.99 5.05 8.09
N PHE A 14 -5.90 5.68 8.82
CA PHE A 14 -7.30 5.74 8.35
C PHE A 14 -7.47 6.59 7.10
N ILE A 15 -6.75 7.71 7.01
CA ILE A 15 -6.78 8.55 5.80
C ILE A 15 -6.34 7.74 4.57
N TYR A 16 -5.24 7.00 4.69
CA TYR A 16 -4.75 6.21 3.57
C TYR A 16 -5.61 4.99 3.27
N CYS A 17 -6.25 4.41 4.29
CA CYS A 17 -7.25 3.37 4.07
C CYS A 17 -8.41 3.88 3.21
N PHE A 18 -8.87 5.08 3.50
CA PHE A 18 -9.96 5.72 2.76
C PHE A 18 -9.54 6.08 1.33
N ILE A 19 -8.36 6.68 1.18
CA ILE A 19 -7.82 7.02 -0.14
C ILE A 19 -7.64 5.76 -0.99
N GLY A 20 -7.11 4.70 -0.39
CA GLY A 20 -6.94 3.43 -1.07
C GLY A 20 -8.27 2.83 -1.49
N TRP A 21 -9.28 2.95 -0.65
CA TRP A 21 -10.63 2.49 -1.01
C TRP A 21 -11.18 3.26 -2.21
N ILE A 22 -11.02 4.59 -2.23
CA ILE A 22 -11.46 5.40 -3.37
C ILE A 22 -10.77 4.94 -4.65
N TRP A 23 -9.44 4.80 -4.61
CA TRP A 23 -8.65 4.41 -5.76
C TRP A 23 -9.02 3.01 -6.27
N GLU A 24 -9.03 2.03 -5.37
CA GLU A 24 -9.29 0.64 -5.72
C GLU A 24 -10.71 0.46 -6.24
N THR A 25 -11.70 1.06 -5.54
CA THR A 25 -13.09 0.99 -5.95
C THR A 25 -13.31 1.66 -7.30
N ALA A 26 -12.70 2.81 -7.52
CA ALA A 26 -12.80 3.50 -8.81
C ALA A 26 -12.15 2.68 -9.93
N TYR A 27 -10.96 2.16 -9.69
CA TYR A 27 -10.24 1.38 -10.70
C TYR A 27 -11.01 0.13 -11.10
N VAL A 28 -11.46 -0.65 -10.12
CA VAL A 28 -12.19 -1.90 -10.38
C VAL A 28 -13.56 -1.60 -11.01
N SER A 29 -14.25 -0.57 -10.53
CA SER A 29 -15.57 -0.21 -11.05
C SER A 29 -15.50 0.24 -12.51
N LEU A 30 -14.48 1.04 -12.86
CA LEU A 30 -14.28 1.46 -14.25
C LEU A 30 -13.92 0.29 -15.17
N LYS A 31 -13.12 -0.63 -14.66
CA LYS A 31 -12.67 -1.78 -15.44
C LYS A 31 -13.80 -2.77 -15.68
N SER A 32 -14.69 -2.97 -14.72
CA SER A 32 -15.81 -3.92 -14.82
C SER A 32 -17.07 -3.30 -15.45
N GLY A 33 -17.13 -1.97 -15.56
CA GLY A 33 -18.27 -1.28 -16.14
C GLY A 33 -19.46 -1.09 -15.18
N HIS A 34 -19.32 -1.43 -13.92
CA HIS A 34 -20.34 -1.21 -12.89
C HIS A 34 -19.67 -0.94 -11.55
N PHE A 35 -20.43 -0.39 -10.60
CA PHE A 35 -19.91 -0.06 -9.28
C PHE A 35 -19.61 -1.35 -8.49
N GLU A 36 -18.37 -1.45 -8.01
CA GLU A 36 -17.95 -2.53 -7.12
C GLU A 36 -17.26 -1.92 -5.90
N ASN A 37 -17.83 -2.16 -4.71
CA ASN A 37 -17.23 -1.70 -3.47
C ASN A 37 -16.13 -2.68 -3.07
N ARG A 38 -14.87 -2.21 -3.07
CA ARG A 38 -13.71 -3.03 -2.73
C ARG A 38 -13.32 -2.91 -1.25
N GLY A 39 -14.07 -2.15 -0.48
CA GLY A 39 -13.75 -1.90 0.91
C GLY A 39 -13.84 -3.14 1.79
N PHE A 40 -13.05 -3.12 2.87
CA PHE A 40 -13.06 -4.18 3.87
C PHE A 40 -14.44 -4.23 4.53
N MET A 41 -15.07 -5.41 4.52
CA MET A 41 -16.43 -5.62 5.05
C MET A 41 -17.44 -4.63 4.46
N ASN A 42 -17.26 -4.26 3.19
CA ASN A 42 -18.08 -3.28 2.47
C ASN A 42 -18.05 -1.87 3.09
N GLY A 43 -17.09 -1.60 3.98
CA GLY A 43 -16.87 -0.28 4.54
C GLY A 43 -16.01 0.59 3.61
N PRO A 44 -15.96 1.91 3.84
CA PRO A 44 -15.21 2.83 2.97
C PRO A 44 -13.73 2.88 3.33
N PHE A 45 -13.08 1.74 3.47
CA PHE A 45 -11.66 1.70 3.74
C PHE A 45 -11.05 0.35 3.35
N LEU A 46 -9.75 0.39 3.03
CA LEU A 46 -8.95 -0.80 2.73
C LEU A 46 -7.73 -0.82 3.64
N PRO A 47 -7.72 -1.67 4.69
CA PRO A 47 -6.60 -1.70 5.66
C PRO A 47 -5.24 -1.97 5.04
N ILE A 48 -5.18 -2.72 3.93
CA ILE A 48 -3.90 -3.01 3.29
C ILE A 48 -3.25 -1.74 2.73
N TYR A 49 -4.03 -0.80 2.21
CA TYR A 49 -3.50 0.47 1.72
C TYR A 49 -3.02 1.35 2.86
N GLY A 50 -3.77 1.42 3.95
CA GLY A 50 -3.36 2.15 5.14
C GLY A 50 -2.09 1.58 5.74
N SER A 51 -2.04 0.26 5.90
CA SER A 51 -0.85 -0.43 6.42
C SER A 51 0.36 -0.21 5.51
N GLY A 52 0.17 -0.32 4.20
CA GLY A 52 1.24 -0.10 3.23
C GLY A 52 1.78 1.31 3.28
N ALA A 53 0.90 2.30 3.32
CA ALA A 53 1.30 3.71 3.39
C ALA A 53 2.07 4.00 4.68
N ILE A 54 1.60 3.52 5.83
CA ILE A 54 2.26 3.73 7.12
C ILE A 54 3.66 3.08 7.12
N ILE A 55 3.77 1.85 6.65
CA ILE A 55 5.06 1.16 6.61
C ILE A 55 6.03 1.88 5.65
N MET A 56 5.56 2.28 4.46
CA MET A 56 6.37 3.02 3.51
C MET A 56 6.87 4.34 4.10
N LEU A 57 5.98 5.09 4.75
CA LEU A 57 6.36 6.36 5.38
C LEU A 57 7.34 6.12 6.51
N PHE A 58 7.10 5.14 7.36
CA PHE A 58 7.96 4.84 8.50
C PHE A 58 9.39 4.53 8.07
N VAL A 59 9.58 3.75 7.00
CA VAL A 59 10.91 3.38 6.54
C VAL A 59 11.52 4.41 5.60
N SER A 60 10.71 5.21 4.91
CA SER A 60 11.18 6.11 3.84
C SER A 60 11.42 7.54 4.30
N LEU A 61 10.63 8.06 5.25
CA LEU A 61 10.80 9.43 5.70
C LEU A 61 12.19 9.71 6.27
N PRO A 62 12.80 8.80 7.07
CA PRO A 62 14.16 9.04 7.57
C PRO A 62 15.21 9.14 6.47
N VAL A 63 14.96 8.57 5.29
CA VAL A 63 15.89 8.59 4.16
C VAL A 63 15.39 9.47 3.02
N LYS A 64 14.48 10.40 3.31
CA LYS A 64 13.84 11.27 2.34
C LYS A 64 14.83 12.08 1.50
N ASN A 65 16.05 12.30 2.01
CA ASN A 65 17.07 13.04 1.29
C ASN A 65 17.62 12.29 0.07
N SER A 66 17.38 11.00 -0.04
CA SER A 66 17.82 10.19 -1.17
C SER A 66 16.63 9.52 -1.84
N VAL A 67 16.35 9.90 -3.08
CA VAL A 67 15.26 9.30 -3.88
C VAL A 67 15.50 7.81 -4.06
N ILE A 68 16.75 7.42 -4.25
CA ILE A 68 17.12 6.00 -4.45
C ILE A 68 16.79 5.17 -3.21
N LEU A 69 17.11 5.69 -2.02
CA LEU A 69 16.81 4.98 -0.77
C LEU A 69 15.32 4.90 -0.51
N VAL A 70 14.57 5.95 -0.83
CA VAL A 70 13.11 5.92 -0.72
C VAL A 70 12.53 4.84 -1.64
N PHE A 71 13.01 4.75 -2.86
CA PHE A 71 12.59 3.72 -3.81
C PHE A 71 12.86 2.33 -3.26
N ILE A 72 14.11 2.09 -2.82
CA ILE A 72 14.53 0.76 -2.36
C ILE A 72 13.79 0.35 -1.09
N PHE A 73 13.76 1.23 -0.08
CA PHE A 73 13.12 0.91 1.20
C PHE A 73 11.61 0.74 1.05
N GLY A 74 10.98 1.61 0.28
CA GLY A 74 9.55 1.51 0.02
C GLY A 74 9.19 0.24 -0.74
N SER A 75 9.99 -0.12 -1.75
CA SER A 75 9.80 -1.34 -2.52
C SER A 75 9.90 -2.58 -1.65
N ILE A 76 10.94 -2.65 -0.81
CA ILE A 76 11.15 -3.80 0.08
C ILE A 76 10.02 -3.89 1.10
N ALA A 77 9.67 -2.76 1.74
CA ALA A 77 8.63 -2.75 2.76
C ALA A 77 7.28 -3.18 2.21
N ALA A 78 6.89 -2.65 1.04
CA ALA A 78 5.62 -3.00 0.42
C ALA A 78 5.60 -4.46 -0.05
N THR A 79 6.72 -4.94 -0.59
CA THR A 79 6.83 -6.34 -1.03
C THR A 79 6.68 -7.30 0.14
N LEU A 80 7.32 -7.00 1.28
CA LEU A 80 7.17 -7.82 2.47
C LEU A 80 5.74 -7.78 3.00
N LEU A 81 5.10 -6.61 2.99
CA LEU A 81 3.71 -6.51 3.41
C LEU A 81 2.79 -7.33 2.51
N GLU A 82 2.97 -7.28 1.19
CA GLU A 82 2.20 -8.09 0.25
C GLU A 82 2.40 -9.58 0.53
N LEU A 83 3.64 -9.99 0.74
CA LEU A 83 3.95 -11.40 1.01
C LEU A 83 3.27 -11.88 2.27
N PHE A 84 3.45 -11.15 3.38
CA PHE A 84 2.85 -11.56 4.66
C PHE A 84 1.34 -11.50 4.61
N THR A 85 0.75 -10.48 4.02
CA THR A 85 -0.71 -10.35 3.90
C THR A 85 -1.28 -11.47 3.03
N GLY A 86 -0.67 -11.72 1.88
CA GLY A 86 -1.12 -12.78 0.98
C GLY A 86 -1.04 -14.15 1.63
N MET A 87 0.06 -14.46 2.31
CA MET A 87 0.23 -15.73 3.00
C MET A 87 -0.75 -15.86 4.17
N ALA A 88 -0.95 -14.80 4.94
CA ALA A 88 -1.88 -14.82 6.06
C ALA A 88 -3.32 -15.04 5.59
N MET A 89 -3.75 -14.33 4.56
CA MET A 89 -5.10 -14.47 4.03
C MET A 89 -5.35 -15.87 3.49
N GLU A 90 -4.38 -16.43 2.77
CA GLU A 90 -4.50 -17.78 2.23
C GLU A 90 -4.49 -18.84 3.35
N SER A 91 -3.61 -18.68 4.34
CA SER A 91 -3.45 -19.63 5.44
C SER A 91 -4.62 -19.57 6.43
N LEU A 92 -5.07 -18.37 6.79
CA LEU A 92 -6.09 -18.20 7.84
C LEU A 92 -7.52 -18.26 7.28
N PHE A 93 -7.74 -17.70 6.09
CA PHE A 93 -9.08 -17.56 5.52
C PHE A 93 -9.28 -18.34 4.23
N HIS A 94 -8.23 -19.02 3.72
CA HIS A 94 -8.27 -19.77 2.47
C HIS A 94 -8.71 -18.89 1.29
N VAL A 95 -8.33 -17.61 1.31
CA VAL A 95 -8.69 -16.63 0.30
C VAL A 95 -7.42 -16.08 -0.35
N ARG A 96 -7.43 -15.99 -1.67
CA ARG A 96 -6.34 -15.38 -2.44
C ARG A 96 -6.89 -14.15 -3.14
N TYR A 97 -6.58 -12.98 -2.58
CA TYR A 97 -7.08 -11.71 -3.10
C TYR A 97 -6.40 -11.29 -4.41
N TRP A 98 -5.17 -11.72 -4.61
CA TRP A 98 -4.44 -11.48 -5.85
C TRP A 98 -3.54 -12.67 -6.11
N ASP A 99 -3.17 -12.86 -7.40
CA ASP A 99 -2.34 -13.97 -7.80
C ASP A 99 -1.41 -13.55 -8.94
N TYR A 100 -0.10 -13.55 -8.66
CA TYR A 100 0.94 -13.24 -9.63
C TYR A 100 1.59 -14.51 -10.21
N SER A 101 1.00 -15.68 -10.05
CA SER A 101 1.62 -16.91 -10.50
C SER A 101 1.85 -16.97 -12.02
N TYR A 102 1.15 -16.12 -12.78
CA TYR A 102 1.37 -15.99 -14.23
C TYR A 102 2.67 -15.24 -14.57
N ARG A 103 3.29 -14.56 -13.59
CA ARG A 103 4.53 -13.82 -13.80
C ARG A 103 5.73 -14.75 -13.73
N LYS A 104 6.80 -14.43 -14.48
CA LYS A 104 8.02 -15.24 -14.51
C LYS A 104 8.79 -15.17 -13.21
N ILE A 105 8.95 -13.95 -12.66
CA ILE A 105 9.68 -13.71 -11.42
C ILE A 105 8.65 -13.38 -10.34
N GLN A 106 8.28 -14.39 -9.58
CA GLN A 106 7.26 -14.28 -8.54
C GLN A 106 7.53 -15.32 -7.45
N TYR A 107 6.87 -15.18 -6.31
CA TYR A 107 7.00 -16.12 -5.20
C TYR A 107 5.60 -16.49 -4.71
N LYS A 108 5.22 -17.74 -4.89
CA LYS A 108 3.94 -18.34 -4.47
C LYS A 108 2.71 -17.54 -4.93
N GLY A 109 2.85 -16.71 -5.97
CA GLY A 109 1.76 -15.87 -6.46
C GLY A 109 1.47 -14.65 -5.60
N HIS A 110 2.14 -14.49 -4.44
CA HIS A 110 1.88 -13.37 -3.52
C HIS A 110 2.64 -12.12 -3.91
N ILE A 111 3.83 -12.23 -4.45
CA ILE A 111 4.67 -11.12 -4.86
C ILE A 111 5.29 -11.40 -6.23
N CYS A 112 5.68 -10.33 -6.92
CA CYS A 112 6.42 -10.45 -8.18
C CYS A 112 7.34 -9.25 -8.36
N LEU A 113 8.35 -9.40 -9.22
CA LEU A 113 9.32 -8.33 -9.46
C LEU A 113 8.66 -7.07 -10.03
N VAL A 114 7.73 -7.23 -10.97
CA VAL A 114 7.04 -6.10 -11.58
C VAL A 114 6.28 -5.30 -10.54
N SER A 115 5.57 -5.98 -9.64
CA SER A 115 4.84 -5.33 -8.55
C SER A 115 5.78 -4.60 -7.61
N SER A 116 6.91 -5.20 -7.25
CA SER A 116 7.89 -4.60 -6.36
C SER A 116 8.48 -3.30 -6.95
N ILE A 117 8.77 -3.29 -8.24
CA ILE A 117 9.27 -2.09 -8.92
C ILE A 117 8.18 -1.01 -8.91
N ALA A 118 6.92 -1.38 -9.17
CA ALA A 118 5.81 -0.44 -9.12
C ALA A 118 5.65 0.18 -7.73
N TRP A 119 5.80 -0.62 -6.67
CA TRP A 119 5.73 -0.12 -5.30
C TRP A 119 6.85 0.86 -4.99
N GLY A 120 8.05 0.65 -5.55
CA GLY A 120 9.16 1.59 -5.41
C GLY A 120 8.82 2.97 -5.97
N PHE A 121 8.26 3.01 -7.18
CA PHE A 121 7.79 4.26 -7.79
C PHE A 121 6.67 4.88 -6.97
N PHE A 122 5.73 4.08 -6.49
CA PHE A 122 4.64 4.57 -5.65
C PHE A 122 5.16 5.14 -4.34
N SER A 123 6.18 4.53 -3.76
CA SER A 123 6.82 5.04 -2.54
C SER A 123 7.37 6.46 -2.75
N CYS A 124 8.03 6.70 -3.87
CA CYS A 124 8.52 8.04 -4.20
C CYS A 124 7.37 9.03 -4.38
N LEU A 125 6.32 8.62 -5.09
CA LEU A 125 5.14 9.44 -5.28
C LEU A 125 4.49 9.79 -3.94
N LEU A 126 4.35 8.80 -3.06
CA LEU A 126 3.77 8.98 -1.74
C LEU A 126 4.56 9.98 -0.90
N VAL A 127 5.86 9.76 -0.77
CA VAL A 127 6.72 10.56 0.12
C VAL A 127 6.85 12.00 -0.36
N TYR A 128 7.02 12.21 -1.67
CA TYR A 128 7.36 13.53 -2.19
C TYR A 128 6.14 14.35 -2.62
N PHE A 129 5.03 13.71 -2.94
CA PHE A 129 3.86 14.40 -3.49
C PHE A 129 2.59 14.19 -2.69
N ILE A 130 2.19 12.95 -2.43
CA ILE A 130 0.90 12.63 -1.84
C ILE A 130 0.86 13.01 -0.35
N HIS A 131 1.93 12.70 0.39
CA HIS A 131 1.94 12.87 1.85
C HIS A 131 1.98 14.35 2.26
N LYS A 132 2.53 15.23 1.44
CA LYS A 132 2.63 16.66 1.79
C LYS A 132 1.29 17.30 2.14
N PRO A 133 0.25 17.23 1.27
CA PRO A 133 -1.03 17.80 1.63
C PRO A 133 -1.70 17.09 2.80
N ILE A 134 -1.51 15.78 2.92
CA ILE A 134 -2.10 15.00 4.01
C ILE A 134 -1.45 15.34 5.34
N GLU A 135 -0.13 15.53 5.36
CA GLU A 135 0.58 15.99 6.55
C GLU A 135 0.06 17.33 7.03
N GLY A 136 -0.27 18.23 6.11
CA GLY A 136 -0.82 19.53 6.44
C GLY A 136 -2.22 19.46 7.05
N LEU A 137 -2.99 18.40 6.80
CA LEU A 137 -4.31 18.21 7.40
C LEU A 137 -4.24 17.70 8.83
N VAL A 138 -3.15 17.05 9.19
CA VAL A 138 -2.94 16.47 10.51
C VAL A 138 -2.00 17.33 11.33
#